data_02fbf5ba6b64d8276c20995114024c77
#
_entry.id   02fbf5ba6b64d8276c20995114024c77
#
_cell.length_a   1.000
_cell.length_b   1.000
_cell.length_c   1.000
_cell.angle_alpha   90.00
_cell.angle_beta   90.00
_cell.angle_gamma   90.00
#
_symmetry.space_group_name_H-M   'P 1'
#
loop_
_entity.id
_entity.type
_entity.pdbx_description
1 polymer ?
#
loop_
_entity_poly.entity_id
_entity_poly.type
_entity_poly.pdbx_seq_one_letter_code
_entity_poly.pdbx_strand_id
1 'polypeptide(L)'
;MIRDLHPDTDLAAVAAFLDEAADYWLLADGARPGPQAARDFFTDCPPDCDPAQSHRLGLFVDGRLSGLAELSFGFPNPGDAYLGLMILAPRIRNRGHGPTFLAAVETRARAAGAPALYLGVLEANPKGRAFWTRHGFTPTGISRRDDRNLTHRLVKPL
;
A
#
# COMPACT_ATOMS: atom_id res chain seq x y z
N MET A 1 -3.78 16.33 2.73
CA MET A 1 -4.74 15.78 3.68
C MET A 1 -4.83 14.27 3.51
N ILE A 2 -4.84 13.55 4.60
CA ILE A 2 -4.95 12.08 4.59
C ILE A 2 -6.21 11.70 5.37
N ARG A 3 -7.07 10.87 4.79
CA ARG A 3 -8.31 10.41 5.45
C ARG A 3 -8.66 8.99 5.05
N ASP A 4 -9.54 8.38 5.83
CA ASP A 4 -10.14 7.11 5.47
C ASP A 4 -11.00 7.25 4.21
N LEU A 5 -10.97 6.23 3.39
CA LEU A 5 -11.80 6.11 2.20
C LEU A 5 -12.95 5.13 2.47
N HIS A 6 -14.09 5.38 1.85
CA HIS A 6 -15.29 4.57 2.01
C HIS A 6 -15.83 4.13 0.65
N PRO A 7 -16.20 2.85 0.48
CA PRO A 7 -16.69 2.36 -0.82
C PRO A 7 -17.97 3.05 -1.28
N ASP A 8 -18.79 3.54 -0.35
CA ASP A 8 -20.06 4.18 -0.69
C ASP A 8 -19.87 5.55 -1.36
N THR A 9 -18.82 6.28 -1.03
CA THR A 9 -18.61 7.67 -1.47
C THR A 9 -17.36 7.86 -2.31
N ASP A 10 -16.36 6.98 -2.19
CA ASP A 10 -15.04 7.19 -2.78
C ASP A 10 -14.72 6.24 -3.95
N LEU A 11 -15.63 5.34 -4.30
CA LEU A 11 -15.36 4.31 -5.33
C LEU A 11 -14.93 4.92 -6.67
N ALA A 12 -15.64 5.96 -7.13
CA ALA A 12 -15.32 6.61 -8.39
C ALA A 12 -13.95 7.31 -8.36
N ALA A 13 -13.61 7.94 -7.24
CA ALA A 13 -12.29 8.58 -7.07
C ALA A 13 -11.17 7.55 -7.06
N VAL A 14 -11.39 6.41 -6.42
CA VAL A 14 -10.41 5.30 -6.41
C VAL A 14 -10.23 4.74 -7.83
N ALA A 15 -11.32 4.53 -8.57
CA ALA A 15 -11.23 4.06 -9.96
C ALA A 15 -10.42 5.02 -10.84
N ALA A 16 -10.67 6.31 -10.72
CA ALA A 16 -9.92 7.33 -11.47
C ALA A 16 -8.44 7.36 -11.09
N PHE A 17 -8.14 7.21 -9.79
CA PHE A 17 -6.76 7.12 -9.31
C PHE A 17 -6.03 5.91 -9.87
N LEU A 18 -6.67 4.74 -9.90
CA LEU A 18 -6.07 3.51 -10.42
C LEU A 18 -5.71 3.65 -11.89
N ASP A 19 -6.53 4.32 -12.67
CA ASP A 19 -6.22 4.63 -14.07
C ASP A 19 -5.01 5.56 -14.19
N GLU A 20 -4.94 6.58 -13.36
CA GLU A 20 -3.83 7.54 -13.36
C GLU A 20 -2.52 6.87 -12.95
N ALA A 21 -2.55 5.96 -11.99
CA ALA A 21 -1.39 5.25 -11.46
C ALA A 21 -1.17 3.88 -12.11
N ALA A 22 -1.71 3.65 -13.30
CA ALA A 22 -1.69 2.36 -13.97
C ALA A 22 -0.28 1.82 -14.26
N ASP A 23 0.74 2.66 -14.26
CA ASP A 23 2.13 2.24 -14.44
C ASP A 23 2.57 1.19 -13.42
N TYR A 24 2.11 1.29 -12.18
CA TYR A 24 2.39 0.27 -11.17
C TYR A 24 1.78 -1.09 -11.55
N TRP A 25 0.52 -1.10 -11.97
CA TRP A 25 -0.16 -2.34 -12.36
C TRP A 25 0.43 -2.94 -13.63
N LEU A 26 0.87 -2.11 -14.56
CA LEU A 26 1.60 -2.59 -15.74
C LEU A 26 2.90 -3.28 -15.34
N LEU A 27 3.60 -2.76 -14.34
CA LEU A 27 4.80 -3.41 -13.80
C LEU A 27 4.46 -4.70 -13.06
N ALA A 28 3.47 -4.68 -12.18
CA ALA A 28 3.14 -5.79 -11.30
C ALA A 28 2.38 -6.91 -12.03
N ASP A 29 1.40 -6.55 -12.84
CA ASP A 29 0.45 -7.51 -13.45
C ASP A 29 0.58 -7.60 -14.96
N GLY A 30 1.34 -6.71 -15.60
CA GLY A 30 1.46 -6.65 -17.05
C GLY A 30 0.22 -6.13 -17.76
N ALA A 31 -0.74 -5.58 -17.01
CA ALA A 31 -2.00 -5.06 -17.52
C ALA A 31 -2.47 -3.88 -16.69
N ARG A 32 -3.29 -3.02 -17.28
CA ARG A 32 -3.95 -1.94 -16.56
C ARG A 32 -4.98 -2.50 -15.56
N PRO A 33 -5.32 -1.76 -14.49
CA PRO A 33 -6.36 -2.20 -13.56
C PRO A 33 -7.68 -2.45 -14.31
N GLY A 34 -8.33 -3.56 -13.99
CA GLY A 34 -9.63 -3.91 -14.58
C GLY A 34 -10.79 -3.18 -13.90
N PRO A 35 -12.05 -3.40 -14.38
CA PRO A 35 -13.22 -2.68 -13.87
C PRO A 35 -13.55 -3.03 -12.41
N GLN A 36 -13.05 -4.15 -11.90
CA GLN A 36 -13.29 -4.59 -10.52
C GLN A 36 -12.25 -4.05 -9.53
N ALA A 37 -11.15 -3.47 -10.02
CA ALA A 37 -9.99 -3.12 -9.19
C ALA A 37 -10.32 -2.12 -8.08
N ALA A 38 -11.19 -1.14 -8.34
CA ALA A 38 -11.58 -0.16 -7.33
C ALA A 38 -12.36 -0.81 -6.17
N ARG A 39 -13.24 -1.75 -6.47
CA ARG A 39 -13.96 -2.53 -5.44
C ARG A 39 -13.00 -3.42 -4.66
N ASP A 40 -12.09 -4.09 -5.36
CA ASP A 40 -11.10 -4.97 -4.74
C ASP A 40 -10.21 -4.20 -3.76
N PHE A 41 -9.88 -2.95 -4.05
CA PHE A 41 -9.12 -2.13 -3.11
C PHE A 41 -9.80 -2.05 -1.73
N PHE A 42 -11.11 -2.05 -1.67
CA PHE A 42 -11.85 -1.96 -0.40
C PHE A 42 -12.04 -3.29 0.32
N THR A 43 -11.78 -4.41 -0.33
CA THR A 43 -12.05 -5.75 0.22
C THR A 43 -10.80 -6.63 0.30
N ASP A 44 -9.79 -6.40 -0.51
CA ASP A 44 -8.57 -7.20 -0.51
C ASP A 44 -7.77 -7.00 0.77
N CYS A 45 -7.23 -8.09 1.30
CA CYS A 45 -6.32 -8.06 2.43
C CYS A 45 -5.43 -9.31 2.41
N PRO A 46 -4.31 -9.32 3.17
CA PRO A 46 -3.47 -10.50 3.30
C PRO A 46 -4.22 -11.67 3.95
N PRO A 47 -3.68 -12.91 3.82
CA PRO A 47 -4.24 -14.05 4.54
C PRO A 47 -4.38 -13.78 6.04
N ASP A 48 -5.40 -14.35 6.65
CA ASP A 48 -5.67 -14.24 8.10
C ASP A 48 -6.03 -12.84 8.60
N CYS A 49 -6.15 -11.87 7.70
CA CYS A 49 -6.63 -10.53 8.05
C CYS A 49 -8.14 -10.42 7.82
N ASP A 50 -8.78 -9.60 8.66
CA ASP A 50 -10.19 -9.24 8.49
C ASP A 50 -10.27 -7.93 7.69
N PRO A 51 -10.86 -7.93 6.49
CA PRO A 51 -10.99 -6.70 5.69
C PRO A 51 -11.72 -5.58 6.42
N ALA A 52 -12.64 -5.91 7.33
CA ALA A 52 -13.38 -4.92 8.11
C ALA A 52 -12.50 -4.17 9.11
N GLN A 53 -11.34 -4.73 9.47
CA GLN A 53 -10.37 -4.12 10.36
C GLN A 53 -9.26 -3.37 9.62
N SER A 54 -9.23 -3.47 8.29
CA SER A 54 -8.22 -2.79 7.47
C SER A 54 -8.50 -1.30 7.38
N HIS A 55 -7.41 -0.52 7.31
CA HIS A 55 -7.50 0.91 7.04
C HIS A 55 -7.24 1.16 5.57
N ARG A 56 -8.18 1.81 4.89
CA ARG A 56 -8.10 2.17 3.47
C ARG A 56 -7.93 3.68 3.42
N LEU A 57 -6.70 4.13 3.16
CA LEU A 57 -6.34 5.55 3.28
C LEU A 57 -6.18 6.19 1.92
N GLY A 58 -6.62 7.44 1.82
CA GLY A 58 -6.38 8.31 0.68
C GLY A 58 -5.54 9.52 1.07
N LEU A 59 -4.55 9.82 0.24
CA LEU A 59 -3.82 11.08 0.29
C LEU A 59 -4.42 12.03 -0.74
N PHE A 60 -4.84 13.21 -0.29
CA PHE A 60 -5.43 14.25 -1.15
C PHE A 60 -4.45 15.42 -1.26
N VAL A 61 -4.17 15.81 -2.49
CA VAL A 61 -3.36 16.99 -2.81
C VAL A 61 -4.22 17.91 -3.67
N ASP A 62 -4.40 19.15 -3.23
CA ASP A 62 -5.27 20.15 -3.87
C ASP A 62 -6.68 19.60 -4.13
N GLY A 63 -7.22 18.87 -3.15
CA GLY A 63 -8.57 18.30 -3.22
C GLY A 63 -8.71 17.07 -4.09
N ARG A 64 -7.64 16.59 -4.71
CA ARG A 64 -7.65 15.44 -5.62
C ARG A 64 -7.00 14.23 -4.96
N LEU A 65 -7.64 13.06 -5.08
CA LEU A 65 -7.06 11.80 -4.60
C LEU A 65 -5.77 11.52 -5.35
N SER A 66 -4.68 11.42 -4.62
CA SER A 66 -3.31 11.40 -5.15
C SER A 66 -2.47 10.24 -4.62
N GLY A 67 -2.98 9.50 -3.66
CA GLY A 67 -2.33 8.32 -3.12
C GLY A 67 -3.32 7.39 -2.46
N LEU A 68 -3.01 6.09 -2.50
CA LEU A 68 -3.77 5.05 -1.80
C LEU A 68 -2.84 4.25 -0.90
N ALA A 69 -3.36 3.84 0.26
CA ALA A 69 -2.70 2.86 1.12
C ALA A 69 -3.73 1.90 1.70
N GLU A 70 -3.33 0.62 1.80
CA GLU A 70 -4.11 -0.42 2.45
C GLU A 70 -3.26 -0.99 3.59
N LEU A 71 -3.74 -0.84 4.82
CA LEU A 71 -3.08 -1.30 6.03
C LEU A 71 -3.97 -2.34 6.71
N SER A 72 -3.46 -3.55 6.85
CA SER A 72 -4.17 -4.68 7.46
C SER A 72 -3.44 -5.19 8.70
N PHE A 73 -4.12 -5.99 9.51
CA PHE A 73 -3.61 -6.48 10.79
C PHE A 73 -3.81 -7.98 10.90
N GLY A 74 -2.80 -8.68 11.45
CA GLY A 74 -2.84 -10.12 11.66
C GLY A 74 -1.99 -10.93 10.70
N PHE A 75 -1.16 -10.28 9.91
CA PHE A 75 -0.25 -10.94 8.97
C PHE A 75 1.10 -10.22 8.97
N PRO A 76 2.25 -10.92 8.91
CA PRO A 76 2.40 -12.38 8.83
C PRO A 76 2.09 -13.13 10.14
N ASN A 77 2.08 -12.45 11.26
CA ASN A 77 1.76 -13.06 12.56
C ASN A 77 0.61 -12.31 13.23
N PRO A 78 -0.09 -12.95 14.20
CA PRO A 78 -1.10 -12.25 14.98
C PRO A 78 -0.53 -10.96 15.59
N GLY A 79 -1.28 -9.85 15.43
CA GLY A 79 -0.89 -8.55 15.94
C GLY A 79 0.02 -7.71 15.04
N ASP A 80 0.66 -8.33 14.04
CA ASP A 80 1.48 -7.57 13.10
C ASP A 80 0.62 -6.72 12.16
N ALA A 81 1.20 -5.61 11.70
CA ALA A 81 0.62 -4.78 10.65
C ALA A 81 1.28 -5.09 9.30
N TYR A 82 0.47 -5.09 8.25
CA TYR A 82 0.93 -5.32 6.89
C TYR A 82 0.44 -4.22 5.97
N LEU A 83 1.38 -3.56 5.30
CA LEU A 83 1.07 -2.54 4.29
C LEU A 83 0.95 -3.24 2.94
N GLY A 84 -0.28 -3.56 2.56
CA GLY A 84 -0.56 -4.31 1.34
C GLY A 84 -0.43 -3.48 0.07
N LEU A 85 -0.64 -2.17 0.19
CA LEU A 85 -0.49 -1.22 -0.91
C LEU A 85 -0.12 0.14 -0.34
N MET A 86 0.83 0.81 -0.95
CA MET A 86 1.02 2.26 -0.81
C MET A 86 1.55 2.78 -2.14
N ILE A 87 0.77 3.60 -2.81
CA ILE A 87 1.10 4.08 -4.13
C ILE A 87 0.69 5.56 -4.28
N LEU A 88 1.51 6.31 -5.00
CA LEU A 88 1.26 7.73 -5.30
C LEU A 88 0.99 7.91 -6.79
N ALA A 89 0.14 8.87 -7.13
CA ALA A 89 -0.04 9.30 -8.51
C ALA A 89 1.28 9.84 -9.08
N PRO A 90 1.59 9.54 -10.36
CA PRO A 90 2.84 10.00 -10.97
C PRO A 90 3.08 11.51 -10.84
N ARG A 91 2.02 12.32 -10.92
CA ARG A 91 2.10 13.79 -10.88
C ARG A 91 2.64 14.35 -9.56
N ILE A 92 2.56 13.58 -8.46
CA ILE A 92 3.00 14.06 -7.14
C ILE A 92 4.24 13.34 -6.61
N ARG A 93 4.82 12.42 -7.38
CA ARG A 93 6.00 11.67 -6.97
C ARG A 93 7.22 12.58 -6.86
N ASN A 94 8.17 12.21 -5.97
CA ASN A 94 9.42 12.94 -5.74
C ASN A 94 9.21 14.39 -5.23
N ARG A 95 8.13 14.62 -4.49
CA ARG A 95 7.79 15.94 -3.92
C ARG A 95 7.59 15.89 -2.40
N GLY A 96 8.07 14.84 -1.73
CA GLY A 96 7.98 14.70 -0.28
C GLY A 96 6.68 14.10 0.25
N HIS A 97 5.75 13.71 -0.59
CA HIS A 97 4.47 13.13 -0.16
C HIS A 97 4.59 11.70 0.33
N GLY A 98 5.53 10.92 -0.22
CA GLY A 98 5.75 9.54 0.20
C GLY A 98 6.09 9.40 1.68
N PRO A 99 7.10 10.11 2.18
CA PRO A 99 7.44 10.11 3.61
C PRO A 99 6.28 10.54 4.51
N THR A 100 5.52 11.56 4.11
CA THR A 100 4.36 12.04 4.88
C THR A 100 3.26 10.98 4.94
N PHE A 101 2.98 10.33 3.82
CA PHE A 101 1.97 9.27 3.76
C PHE A 101 2.37 8.06 4.60
N LEU A 102 3.62 7.64 4.47
CA LEU A 102 4.17 6.53 5.27
C LEU A 102 4.08 6.84 6.78
N ALA A 103 4.42 8.06 7.19
CA ALA A 103 4.32 8.45 8.60
C ALA A 103 2.89 8.31 9.14
N ALA A 104 1.88 8.66 8.33
CA ALA A 104 0.48 8.49 8.71
C ALA A 104 0.11 7.00 8.83
N VAL A 105 0.58 6.15 7.92
CA VAL A 105 0.38 4.69 8.00
C VAL A 105 1.01 4.14 9.27
N GLU A 106 2.25 4.51 9.58
CA GLU A 106 2.95 4.05 10.78
C GLU A 106 2.24 4.50 12.06
N THR A 107 1.72 5.72 12.08
CA THR A 107 0.92 6.22 13.21
C THR A 107 -0.30 5.34 13.46
N ARG A 108 -1.01 4.94 12.39
CA ARG A 108 -2.15 4.04 12.48
C ARG A 108 -1.75 2.66 13.00
N ALA A 109 -0.64 2.13 12.51
CA ALA A 109 -0.15 0.82 12.94
C ALA A 109 0.25 0.83 14.43
N ARG A 110 0.93 1.88 14.88
CA ARG A 110 1.29 2.04 16.30
C ARG A 110 0.07 2.20 17.19
N ALA A 111 -0.92 2.98 16.75
CA ALA A 111 -2.16 3.17 17.52
C ALA A 111 -2.94 1.87 17.70
N ALA A 112 -2.83 0.94 16.76
CA ALA A 112 -3.43 -0.39 16.86
C ALA A 112 -2.59 -1.37 17.70
N GLY A 113 -1.42 -0.95 18.20
CA GLY A 113 -0.55 -1.79 19.02
C GLY A 113 0.34 -2.75 18.25
N ALA A 114 0.48 -2.59 16.94
CA ALA A 114 1.32 -3.49 16.14
C ALA A 114 2.81 -3.30 16.49
N PRO A 115 3.55 -4.41 16.74
CA PRO A 115 4.97 -4.33 17.07
C PRO A 115 5.86 -4.06 15.85
N ALA A 116 5.36 -4.35 14.66
CA ALA A 116 6.11 -4.21 13.42
C ALA A 116 5.18 -3.99 12.24
N LEU A 117 5.71 -3.33 11.21
CA LEU A 117 5.04 -3.12 9.93
C LEU A 117 5.79 -3.89 8.85
N TYR A 118 5.07 -4.76 8.15
CA TYR A 118 5.60 -5.57 7.05
C TYR A 118 5.05 -5.07 5.72
N LEU A 119 5.78 -5.35 4.66
CA LEU A 119 5.31 -5.15 3.28
C LEU A 119 6.04 -6.07 2.32
N GLY A 120 5.51 -6.20 1.12
CA GLY A 120 6.18 -6.84 0.01
C GLY A 120 6.61 -5.82 -1.03
N VAL A 121 7.82 -5.97 -1.57
CA VAL A 121 8.29 -5.16 -2.68
C VAL A 121 8.74 -6.05 -3.83
N LEU A 122 8.30 -5.71 -5.05
CA LEU A 122 8.69 -6.43 -6.25
C LEU A 122 10.18 -6.23 -6.53
N GLU A 123 10.89 -7.31 -6.89
CA GLU A 123 12.29 -7.21 -7.33
C GLU A 123 12.41 -6.28 -8.55
N ALA A 124 11.40 -6.26 -9.40
CA ALA A 124 11.34 -5.38 -10.57
C ALA A 124 11.10 -3.91 -10.23
N ASN A 125 10.92 -3.56 -8.93
CA ASN A 125 10.71 -2.20 -8.47
C ASN A 125 11.86 -1.71 -7.58
N PRO A 126 13.06 -1.45 -8.14
CA PRO A 126 14.21 -1.02 -7.35
C PRO A 126 14.02 0.36 -6.71
N LYS A 127 13.24 1.25 -7.31
CA LYS A 127 12.93 2.57 -6.73
C LYS A 127 12.09 2.43 -5.48
N GLY A 128 11.10 1.55 -5.49
CA GLY A 128 10.28 1.24 -4.31
C GLY A 128 11.15 0.66 -3.19
N ARG A 129 12.00 -0.31 -3.53
CA ARG A 129 12.91 -0.90 -2.54
C ARG A 129 13.85 0.13 -1.92
N ALA A 130 14.40 1.04 -2.71
CA ALA A 130 15.26 2.12 -2.21
C ALA A 130 14.50 3.04 -1.27
N PHE A 131 13.25 3.37 -1.58
CA PHE A 131 12.38 4.16 -0.70
C PHE A 131 12.18 3.47 0.65
N TRP A 132 11.78 2.20 0.64
CA TRP A 132 11.55 1.44 1.87
C TRP A 132 12.80 1.32 2.71
N THR A 133 13.94 0.99 2.09
CA THR A 133 15.23 0.89 2.78
C THR A 133 15.60 2.21 3.46
N ARG A 134 15.43 3.32 2.76
CA ARG A 134 15.72 4.66 3.29
C ARG A 134 14.84 5.00 4.49
N HIS A 135 13.64 4.44 4.56
CA HIS A 135 12.69 4.68 5.64
C HIS A 135 12.72 3.61 6.75
N GLY A 136 13.77 2.80 6.79
CA GLY A 136 14.03 1.92 7.93
C GLY A 136 13.53 0.48 7.76
N PHE A 137 13.06 0.09 6.58
CA PHE A 137 12.67 -1.29 6.31
C PHE A 137 13.88 -2.12 5.94
N THR A 138 13.90 -3.36 6.45
CA THR A 138 14.97 -4.32 6.18
C THR A 138 14.40 -5.65 5.68
N PRO A 139 15.17 -6.42 4.89
CA PRO A 139 14.72 -7.72 4.40
C PRO A 139 14.48 -8.70 5.55
N THR A 140 13.40 -9.48 5.47
CA THR A 140 13.13 -10.58 6.40
C THR A 140 13.87 -11.87 6.02
N GLY A 141 14.36 -11.96 4.78
CA GLY A 141 14.85 -13.20 4.20
C GLY A 141 13.77 -14.05 3.52
N ILE A 142 12.51 -13.64 3.63
CA ILE A 142 11.39 -14.33 2.98
C ILE A 142 11.11 -13.65 1.64
N SER A 143 11.00 -14.46 0.60
CA SER A 143 10.60 -14.02 -0.74
C SER A 143 9.58 -14.99 -1.31
N ARG A 144 8.72 -14.49 -2.17
CA ARG A 144 7.70 -15.29 -2.85
C ARG A 144 7.76 -15.05 -4.35
N ARG A 145 7.75 -16.14 -5.10
CA ARG A 145 7.69 -16.09 -6.56
C ARG A 145 6.31 -16.53 -7.04
N ASP A 146 5.74 -15.73 -7.91
CA ASP A 146 4.56 -16.12 -8.70
C ASP A 146 4.97 -16.23 -10.18
N ASP A 147 3.98 -16.32 -11.08
CA ASP A 147 4.24 -16.50 -12.52
C ASP A 147 4.99 -15.33 -13.17
N ARG A 148 4.93 -14.14 -12.57
CA ARG A 148 5.51 -12.93 -13.14
C ARG A 148 6.62 -12.34 -12.30
N ASN A 149 6.50 -12.39 -10.96
CA ASN A 149 7.30 -11.58 -10.07
C ASN A 149 7.96 -12.39 -8.98
N LEU A 150 9.11 -11.89 -8.53
CA LEU A 150 9.69 -12.20 -7.25
C LEU A 150 9.41 -11.02 -6.32
N THR A 151 8.78 -11.30 -5.19
CA THR A 151 8.42 -10.30 -4.17
C THR A 151 9.22 -10.55 -2.92
N HIS A 152 9.89 -9.53 -2.40
CA HIS A 152 10.67 -9.60 -1.17
C HIS A 152 9.88 -9.01 -0.02
N ARG A 153 9.84 -9.73 1.11
CA ARG A 153 9.20 -9.22 2.33
C ARG A 153 10.18 -8.37 3.12
N LEU A 154 9.76 -7.17 3.46
CA LEU A 154 10.51 -6.24 4.30
C LEU A 154 9.77 -6.00 5.60
N VAL A 155 10.50 -5.55 6.63
CA VAL A 155 9.94 -5.27 7.95
C VAL A 155 10.59 -4.03 8.56
N LYS A 156 9.77 -3.29 9.31
CA LYS A 156 10.22 -2.18 10.16
C LYS A 156 9.63 -2.35 11.55
N PRO A 157 10.45 -2.42 12.63
CA PRO A 157 9.94 -2.35 14.00
C PRO A 157 9.26 -1.00 14.26
N LEU A 158 8.18 -1.03 14.99
CA LEU A 158 7.41 0.18 15.31
C LEU A 158 7.62 0.68 16.74
#